data_666a1e4f21ac135d7111866f2cc22f25
#
_entry.id   666a1e4f21ac135d7111866f2cc22f25
#
_cell.length_a   1.000
_cell.length_b   1.000
_cell.length_c   1.000
_cell.angle_alpha   90.00
_cell.angle_beta   90.00
_cell.angle_gamma   90.00
#
_symmetry.space_group_name_H-M   'P 1'
#
loop_
_entity.id
_entity.type
_entity.pdbx_description
1 polymer ?
#
loop_
_entity_poly.entity_id
_entity_poly.type
_entity_poly.pdbx_seq_one_letter_code
_entity_poly.pdbx_strand_id
1 'polypeptide(L)'
;MKRIITSTLLLSALALFSACQKSEQQAPAKGESIVFTASFAPETKTVIDETGKKSLWNQDEIRIFNGNHSEAQTYFTDAANAATAKFKIKDETASLTGTSFIAVCPNSLATEAWWNGSVDKTINKLYLKPEQTATAGTYDPEGHVAVAYTENTTLEFKNACALLKFTIKSDNIKEVCVYSTGAVLSGNFNFNTVDDNITTTGVDETDIYKTNNYVKVKGDFVNGQTYYMSCIPGTLADGFTLEVVNDKAAKGKDNVYTKPIELKRNSIYNLGDITYTERPAETRTFYLKAGDWANDGAIIDAWIWGESITGMWIDFEKIGETTEFKAELPKGTTGIKLFRRSTTHTKNDFDKNNFWNTSGDLTISDANDCLTFKNNWKEGAERWEVGNYSK
;
A
#
# COMPACT_ATOMS: atom_id res chain seq x y z
N MET A 1 -78.59 -0.37 -65.17
CA MET A 1 -78.34 -1.45 -64.22
C MET A 1 -76.84 -1.51 -63.88
N LYS A 2 -76.41 -0.87 -62.87
CA LYS A 2 -75.11 -1.12 -62.18
C LYS A 2 -75.21 -0.60 -60.76
N ARG A 3 -75.16 -1.50 -59.82
CA ARG A 3 -75.18 -1.18 -58.42
C ARG A 3 -73.82 -0.71 -58.01
N ILE A 4 -73.75 0.45 -57.33
CA ILE A 4 -72.58 0.99 -56.71
C ILE A 4 -72.64 0.54 -55.19
N ILE A 5 -71.69 -0.21 -54.76
CA ILE A 5 -71.50 -0.58 -53.37
C ILE A 5 -70.50 0.41 -52.75
N THR A 6 -71.00 1.20 -51.80
CA THR A 6 -70.15 2.12 -51.02
C THR A 6 -69.58 1.38 -49.79
N SER A 7 -68.28 1.20 -49.78
CA SER A 7 -67.58 0.63 -48.61
C SER A 7 -67.16 1.77 -47.69
N THR A 8 -67.76 1.81 -46.50
CA THR A 8 -67.39 2.74 -45.44
C THR A 8 -66.13 2.17 -44.68
N LEU A 9 -65.05 2.85 -44.80
CA LEU A 9 -63.83 2.54 -44.05
C LEU A 9 -63.92 3.14 -42.64
N LEU A 10 -64.06 2.31 -41.62
CA LEU A 10 -64.01 2.71 -40.22
C LEU A 10 -62.51 2.75 -39.78
N LEU A 11 -61.96 3.94 -39.58
CA LEU A 11 -60.64 4.14 -39.07
C LEU A 11 -60.69 4.09 -37.54
N SER A 12 -60.35 2.96 -36.91
CA SER A 12 -60.17 2.84 -35.46
C SER A 12 -58.76 3.27 -35.08
N ALA A 13 -58.65 4.48 -34.53
CA ALA A 13 -57.42 4.95 -33.87
C ALA A 13 -57.18 4.18 -32.59
N LEU A 14 -56.21 3.26 -32.60
CA LEU A 14 -55.72 2.59 -31.40
C LEU A 14 -54.74 3.52 -30.69
N ALA A 15 -55.20 4.24 -29.67
CA ALA A 15 -54.32 4.99 -28.75
C ALA A 15 -53.54 3.98 -27.88
N LEU A 16 -52.30 3.76 -28.20
CA LEU A 16 -51.36 3.06 -27.31
C LEU A 16 -51.03 3.95 -26.15
N PHE A 17 -51.79 3.80 -25.06
CA PHE A 17 -51.35 4.27 -23.73
C PHE A 17 -50.24 3.34 -23.27
N SER A 18 -48.97 3.77 -23.43
CA SER A 18 -47.84 3.24 -22.72
C SER A 18 -47.99 3.65 -21.24
N ALA A 19 -48.78 2.89 -20.48
CA ALA A 19 -48.77 2.93 -19.04
C ALA A 19 -47.40 2.38 -18.60
N CYS A 20 -46.51 3.24 -18.14
CA CYS A 20 -45.44 2.83 -17.25
C CYS A 20 -46.09 2.27 -15.98
N GLN A 21 -46.36 0.98 -16.00
CA GLN A 21 -46.64 0.24 -14.77
C GLN A 21 -45.36 0.22 -13.98
N LYS A 22 -45.25 1.11 -12.97
CA LYS A 22 -44.40 0.88 -11.82
C LYS A 22 -44.80 -0.50 -11.31
N SER A 23 -44.03 -1.54 -11.57
CA SER A 23 -44.21 -2.82 -10.94
C SER A 23 -44.01 -2.62 -9.44
N GLU A 24 -45.09 -2.53 -8.69
CA GLU A 24 -45.02 -2.71 -7.25
C GLU A 24 -44.49 -4.11 -7.03
N GLN A 25 -43.20 -4.19 -6.71
CA GLN A 25 -42.54 -5.44 -6.36
C GLN A 25 -43.11 -5.83 -4.99
N GLN A 26 -43.98 -6.82 -4.99
CA GLN A 26 -44.65 -7.39 -3.82
C GLN A 26 -43.53 -7.86 -2.86
N ALA A 27 -43.58 -7.43 -1.60
CA ALA A 27 -42.66 -7.93 -0.58
C ALA A 27 -42.72 -9.47 -0.57
N PRO A 28 -41.58 -10.17 -0.49
CA PRO A 28 -41.56 -11.63 -0.53
C PRO A 28 -42.38 -12.20 0.63
N ALA A 29 -43.11 -13.30 0.36
CA ALA A 29 -43.86 -14.03 1.35
C ALA A 29 -42.91 -14.51 2.47
N LYS A 30 -43.45 -14.58 3.72
CA LYS A 30 -42.68 -15.00 4.89
C LYS A 30 -42.08 -16.39 4.67
N GLY A 31 -40.72 -16.45 4.42
CA GLY A 31 -40.00 -17.70 4.15
C GLY A 31 -39.21 -17.71 2.81
N GLU A 32 -39.43 -16.77 1.89
CA GLU A 32 -38.60 -16.64 0.67
C GLU A 32 -37.43 -15.69 0.88
N SER A 33 -36.24 -16.17 0.58
CA SER A 33 -35.03 -15.36 0.63
C SER A 33 -35.04 -14.33 -0.49
N ILE A 34 -34.81 -13.04 -0.17
CA ILE A 34 -34.66 -11.98 -1.18
C ILE A 34 -33.47 -12.33 -2.06
N VAL A 35 -33.64 -12.26 -3.38
CA VAL A 35 -32.56 -12.39 -4.37
C VAL A 35 -32.28 -10.99 -4.95
N PHE A 36 -31.05 -10.54 -4.85
CA PHE A 36 -30.63 -9.27 -5.43
C PHE A 36 -29.99 -9.47 -6.81
N THR A 37 -30.25 -8.53 -7.71
CA THR A 37 -29.54 -8.44 -8.99
C THR A 37 -28.56 -7.29 -8.91
N ALA A 38 -27.27 -7.54 -9.16
CA ALA A 38 -26.21 -6.56 -9.00
C ALA A 38 -25.45 -6.31 -10.28
N SER A 39 -25.09 -5.05 -10.51
CA SER A 39 -24.18 -4.58 -11.55
C SER A 39 -23.32 -3.45 -11.01
N PHE A 40 -22.24 -3.11 -11.71
CA PHE A 40 -21.49 -1.90 -11.44
C PHE A 40 -22.07 -0.72 -12.22
N ALA A 41 -22.15 0.46 -11.60
CA ALA A 41 -22.59 1.69 -12.24
C ALA A 41 -21.69 2.04 -13.44
N PRO A 42 -22.22 2.65 -14.50
CA PRO A 42 -21.43 3.01 -15.69
C PRO A 42 -20.24 3.94 -15.39
N GLU A 43 -20.39 4.82 -14.41
CA GLU A 43 -19.31 5.68 -13.92
C GLU A 43 -18.31 4.92 -13.05
N THR A 44 -18.67 3.74 -12.55
CA THR A 44 -17.79 2.81 -11.84
C THR A 44 -16.85 2.09 -12.81
N LYS A 45 -16.61 2.69 -13.98
CA LYS A 45 -15.60 2.19 -14.91
C LYS A 45 -14.23 2.28 -14.27
N THR A 46 -13.97 1.39 -13.37
CA THR A 46 -12.63 0.99 -13.04
C THR A 46 -12.12 0.30 -14.28
N VAL A 47 -11.82 1.10 -15.29
CA VAL A 47 -11.16 0.62 -16.49
C VAL A 47 -9.75 0.30 -16.04
N ILE A 48 -9.57 -0.94 -15.60
CA ILE A 48 -8.28 -1.47 -15.26
C ILE A 48 -7.59 -1.98 -16.50
N ASP A 49 -8.14 -1.75 -17.66
CA ASP A 49 -7.36 -2.01 -18.84
C ASP A 49 -7.58 -0.94 -19.91
N GLU A 50 -6.54 -0.76 -20.69
CA GLU A 50 -6.55 0.05 -21.90
C GLU A 50 -7.53 -0.51 -22.97
N THR A 51 -8.11 -1.70 -22.74
CA THR A 51 -9.06 -2.42 -23.60
C THR A 51 -10.51 -2.31 -23.13
N GLY A 52 -10.80 -1.60 -22.03
CA GLY A 52 -12.17 -1.30 -21.57
C GLY A 52 -12.86 -2.44 -20.81
N LYS A 53 -12.10 -3.32 -20.12
CA LYS A 53 -12.70 -4.33 -19.25
C LYS A 53 -13.42 -3.67 -18.08
N LYS A 54 -14.70 -4.01 -17.95
CA LYS A 54 -15.55 -3.61 -16.84
C LYS A 54 -15.21 -4.47 -15.62
N SER A 55 -15.46 -3.94 -14.42
CA SER A 55 -15.56 -4.81 -13.24
C SER A 55 -16.60 -5.89 -13.51
N LEU A 56 -16.23 -7.14 -13.35
CA LEU A 56 -17.08 -8.31 -13.60
C LEU A 56 -17.21 -9.11 -12.32
N TRP A 57 -18.40 -9.62 -12.07
CA TRP A 57 -18.67 -10.54 -10.98
C TRP A 57 -18.00 -11.89 -11.25
N ASN A 58 -17.31 -12.43 -10.25
CA ASN A 58 -16.60 -13.72 -10.36
C ASN A 58 -16.62 -14.49 -9.04
N GLN A 59 -17.78 -15.09 -8.73
CA GLN A 59 -17.98 -15.83 -7.49
C GLN A 59 -17.79 -14.98 -6.22
N ASP A 60 -18.24 -13.74 -6.29
CA ASP A 60 -18.05 -12.75 -5.23
C ASP A 60 -19.04 -12.91 -4.08
N GLU A 61 -18.62 -12.40 -2.91
CA GLU A 61 -19.48 -12.22 -1.74
C GLU A 61 -19.67 -10.75 -1.43
N ILE A 62 -20.91 -10.38 -1.09
CA ILE A 62 -21.26 -9.02 -0.68
C ILE A 62 -21.93 -9.04 0.70
N ARG A 63 -21.80 -7.95 1.44
CA ARG A 63 -22.54 -7.72 2.69
C ARG A 63 -23.71 -6.81 2.44
N ILE A 64 -24.94 -7.24 2.84
CA ILE A 64 -26.15 -6.43 2.68
C ILE A 64 -26.74 -6.08 4.05
N PHE A 65 -27.01 -4.81 4.23
CA PHE A 65 -27.60 -4.18 5.42
C PHE A 65 -29.03 -3.72 5.09
N ASN A 66 -29.97 -3.93 6.00
CA ASN A 66 -31.38 -3.52 5.87
C ASN A 66 -31.75 -2.32 6.76
N GLY A 67 -30.77 -1.61 7.29
CA GLY A 67 -30.98 -0.54 8.27
C GLY A 67 -31.04 -1.01 9.71
N ASN A 68 -31.00 -2.31 9.97
CA ASN A 68 -30.78 -2.88 11.28
C ASN A 68 -29.39 -3.53 11.30
N HIS A 69 -28.46 -2.94 12.01
CA HIS A 69 -27.07 -3.39 12.07
C HIS A 69 -26.91 -4.87 12.44
N SER A 70 -27.76 -5.38 13.34
CA SER A 70 -27.72 -6.78 13.78
C SER A 70 -28.23 -7.78 12.74
N GLU A 71 -28.84 -7.33 11.66
CA GLU A 71 -29.45 -8.19 10.63
C GLU A 71 -28.68 -8.19 9.30
N ALA A 72 -27.50 -7.61 9.25
CA ALA A 72 -26.68 -7.63 8.03
C ALA A 72 -26.31 -9.07 7.64
N GLN A 73 -26.51 -9.42 6.36
CA GLN A 73 -26.31 -10.77 5.85
C GLN A 73 -25.29 -10.82 4.73
N THR A 74 -24.58 -11.95 4.63
CA THR A 74 -23.70 -12.24 3.50
C THR A 74 -24.50 -12.86 2.37
N TYR A 75 -24.31 -12.32 1.18
CA TYR A 75 -24.87 -12.83 -0.08
C TYR A 75 -23.73 -13.24 -1.00
N PHE A 76 -23.97 -14.24 -1.84
CA PHE A 76 -22.98 -14.73 -2.79
C PHE A 76 -23.57 -14.92 -4.18
N THR A 77 -22.71 -14.98 -5.18
CA THR A 77 -23.05 -15.32 -6.56
C THR A 77 -22.15 -16.43 -7.10
N ASP A 78 -22.73 -17.33 -7.90
CA ASP A 78 -22.00 -18.35 -8.68
C ASP A 78 -21.59 -17.81 -10.06
N ALA A 79 -21.90 -16.55 -10.38
CA ALA A 79 -21.60 -15.96 -11.67
C ALA A 79 -20.06 -15.88 -11.87
N ALA A 80 -19.64 -16.20 -13.09
CA ALA A 80 -18.24 -16.10 -13.51
C ALA A 80 -18.12 -15.11 -14.68
N ASN A 81 -17.28 -14.09 -14.53
CA ASN A 81 -17.01 -13.04 -15.54
C ASN A 81 -18.29 -12.35 -16.07
N ALA A 82 -19.25 -12.08 -15.19
CA ALA A 82 -20.55 -11.54 -15.55
C ALA A 82 -20.67 -10.03 -15.24
N ALA A 83 -21.20 -9.23 -16.17
CA ALA A 83 -21.47 -7.81 -15.97
C ALA A 83 -22.63 -7.58 -14.98
N THR A 84 -23.56 -8.53 -14.91
CA THR A 84 -24.70 -8.54 -13.98
C THR A 84 -24.82 -9.92 -13.37
N ALA A 85 -25.04 -10.00 -12.06
CA ALA A 85 -25.12 -11.24 -11.33
C ALA A 85 -26.32 -11.26 -10.36
N LYS A 86 -26.84 -12.45 -10.08
CA LYS A 86 -27.83 -12.68 -9.02
C LYS A 86 -27.12 -13.13 -7.75
N PHE A 87 -27.45 -12.48 -6.64
CA PHE A 87 -26.92 -12.76 -5.33
C PHE A 87 -27.99 -13.39 -4.45
N LYS A 88 -27.66 -14.50 -3.83
CA LYS A 88 -28.48 -15.27 -2.90
C LYS A 88 -27.89 -15.19 -1.50
N ILE A 89 -28.73 -15.27 -0.48
CA ILE A 89 -28.25 -15.31 0.90
C ILE A 89 -27.37 -16.55 1.11
N LYS A 90 -26.26 -16.40 1.82
CA LYS A 90 -25.29 -17.49 2.03
C LYS A 90 -25.76 -18.46 3.14
N ASP A 91 -26.33 -17.91 4.21
CA ASP A 91 -26.97 -18.71 5.27
C ASP A 91 -28.46 -18.88 4.98
N GLU A 92 -28.86 -20.04 4.47
CA GLU A 92 -30.23 -20.34 4.11
C GLU A 92 -31.19 -20.33 5.31
N THR A 93 -30.70 -20.37 6.55
CA THR A 93 -31.48 -20.26 7.78
C THR A 93 -31.75 -18.81 8.18
N ALA A 94 -30.98 -17.86 7.62
CA ALA A 94 -31.16 -16.46 7.87
C ALA A 94 -32.14 -15.82 6.88
N SER A 95 -32.70 -14.69 7.25
CA SER A 95 -33.51 -13.86 6.37
C SER A 95 -33.13 -12.41 6.48
N LEU A 96 -33.29 -11.68 5.39
CA LEU A 96 -33.14 -10.24 5.38
C LEU A 96 -34.49 -9.62 5.03
N THR A 97 -34.99 -8.72 5.88
CA THR A 97 -36.25 -8.03 5.68
C THR A 97 -36.01 -6.55 5.50
N GLY A 98 -36.98 -5.81 4.95
CA GLY A 98 -36.88 -4.37 4.81
C GLY A 98 -37.26 -3.89 3.40
N THR A 99 -37.25 -2.57 3.24
CA THR A 99 -37.61 -1.88 1.98
C THR A 99 -36.47 -1.07 1.41
N SER A 100 -35.36 -0.95 2.12
CA SER A 100 -34.16 -0.27 1.67
C SER A 100 -32.91 -1.01 2.15
N PHE A 101 -31.88 -1.03 1.32
CA PHE A 101 -30.68 -1.81 1.54
C PHE A 101 -29.44 -1.05 1.13
N ILE A 102 -28.36 -1.23 1.91
CA ILE A 102 -27.00 -0.90 1.48
C ILE A 102 -26.23 -2.21 1.31
N ALA A 103 -25.53 -2.34 0.20
CA ALA A 103 -24.64 -3.45 -0.08
C ALA A 103 -23.20 -3.00 -0.22
N VAL A 104 -22.26 -3.80 0.29
CA VAL A 104 -20.81 -3.56 0.22
C VAL A 104 -20.12 -4.76 -0.41
N CYS A 105 -19.23 -4.49 -1.34
CA CYS A 105 -18.37 -5.48 -2.01
C CYS A 105 -16.90 -5.07 -1.83
N PRO A 106 -16.00 -6.02 -1.48
CA PRO A 106 -16.27 -7.38 -1.03
C PRO A 106 -16.81 -7.42 0.41
N ASN A 107 -17.46 -8.53 0.77
CA ASN A 107 -18.00 -8.76 2.11
C ASN A 107 -16.94 -8.61 3.22
N SER A 108 -15.71 -9.02 2.98
CA SER A 108 -14.59 -8.98 3.92
C SER A 108 -14.24 -7.59 4.42
N LEU A 109 -14.53 -6.53 3.64
CA LEU A 109 -14.23 -5.14 3.98
C LEU A 109 -15.38 -4.43 4.72
N ALA A 110 -16.45 -5.16 5.05
CA ALA A 110 -17.64 -4.66 5.74
C ALA A 110 -17.97 -5.41 7.03
N THR A 111 -17.02 -6.16 7.63
CA THR A 111 -17.26 -6.97 8.83
C THR A 111 -17.64 -6.14 10.05
N GLU A 112 -17.06 -4.97 10.20
CA GLU A 112 -17.35 -4.00 11.27
C GLU A 112 -18.25 -2.84 10.81
N ALA A 113 -18.64 -2.84 9.52
CA ALA A 113 -19.47 -1.80 8.97
C ALA A 113 -20.90 -1.88 9.54
N TRP A 114 -21.54 -0.71 9.65
CA TRP A 114 -22.92 -0.62 10.11
C TRP A 114 -23.67 0.51 9.41
N TRP A 115 -24.98 0.34 9.32
CA TRP A 115 -25.93 1.32 8.81
C TRP A 115 -27.16 1.35 9.71
N ASN A 116 -27.63 2.53 10.11
CA ASN A 116 -28.75 2.69 11.03
C ASN A 116 -30.12 2.77 10.35
N GLY A 117 -30.18 2.67 9.03
CA GLY A 117 -31.41 2.50 8.24
C GLY A 117 -32.30 3.70 8.10
N SER A 118 -31.98 4.82 8.72
CA SER A 118 -32.84 5.98 8.69
C SER A 118 -32.38 7.05 7.68
N VAL A 119 -32.71 8.27 7.90
CA VAL A 119 -32.55 9.43 7.01
C VAL A 119 -31.15 9.60 6.41
N ASP A 120 -30.13 9.11 7.10
CA ASP A 120 -28.75 9.14 6.63
C ASP A 120 -28.41 7.85 5.87
N LYS A 121 -28.13 7.97 4.57
CA LYS A 121 -27.73 6.88 3.70
C LYS A 121 -26.21 6.64 3.74
N THR A 122 -25.61 6.79 4.91
CA THR A 122 -24.18 6.61 5.16
C THR A 122 -23.91 5.23 5.74
N ILE A 123 -23.10 4.42 5.06
CA ILE A 123 -22.49 3.23 5.63
C ILE A 123 -21.22 3.64 6.39
N ASN A 124 -21.11 3.20 7.63
CA ASN A 124 -20.05 3.55 8.55
C ASN A 124 -19.07 2.41 8.74
N LYS A 125 -17.82 2.72 9.09
CA LYS A 125 -16.75 1.75 9.37
C LYS A 125 -16.50 0.76 8.23
N LEU A 126 -16.54 1.21 6.99
CA LEU A 126 -15.93 0.47 5.90
C LEU A 126 -14.42 0.41 6.13
N TYR A 127 -13.80 -0.70 5.77
CA TYR A 127 -12.36 -0.90 5.99
C TYR A 127 -11.63 -1.09 4.67
N LEU A 128 -10.65 -0.23 4.39
CA LEU A 128 -9.72 -0.42 3.28
C LEU A 128 -8.39 -0.94 3.81
N LYS A 129 -7.97 -2.13 3.36
CA LYS A 129 -6.72 -2.76 3.80
C LYS A 129 -5.51 -1.86 3.48
N PRO A 130 -4.62 -1.61 4.46
CA PRO A 130 -3.37 -0.89 4.20
C PRO A 130 -2.37 -1.71 3.38
N GLU A 131 -2.45 -3.04 3.44
CA GLU A 131 -1.66 -3.97 2.65
C GLU A 131 -2.54 -4.70 1.65
N GLN A 132 -2.19 -4.60 0.38
CA GLN A 132 -2.89 -5.18 -0.76
C GLN A 132 -1.95 -6.11 -1.53
N THR A 133 -2.52 -7.10 -2.21
CA THR A 133 -1.76 -8.09 -2.97
C THR A 133 -1.49 -7.60 -4.39
N ALA A 134 -0.25 -7.75 -4.85
CA ALA A 134 0.14 -7.40 -6.22
C ALA A 134 -0.51 -8.35 -7.23
N THR A 135 -1.36 -7.81 -8.10
CA THR A 135 -2.00 -8.53 -9.20
C THR A 135 -1.74 -7.77 -10.49
N ALA A 136 -1.02 -8.40 -11.43
CA ALA A 136 -0.65 -7.74 -12.68
C ALA A 136 -1.90 -7.35 -13.50
N GLY A 137 -1.93 -6.10 -13.96
CA GLY A 137 -3.01 -5.55 -14.77
C GLY A 137 -4.27 -5.17 -14.00
N THR A 138 -4.33 -5.36 -12.68
CA THR A 138 -5.51 -5.04 -11.85
C THR A 138 -5.14 -4.64 -10.42
N TYR A 139 -6.14 -4.32 -9.59
CA TYR A 139 -6.02 -4.14 -8.14
C TYR A 139 -6.25 -5.46 -7.40
N ASP A 140 -5.95 -5.49 -6.11
CA ASP A 140 -6.35 -6.56 -5.20
C ASP A 140 -7.87 -6.57 -5.06
N PRO A 141 -8.61 -7.61 -5.50
CA PRO A 141 -10.07 -7.68 -5.38
C PRO A 141 -10.55 -7.55 -3.93
N GLU A 142 -9.76 -8.05 -2.96
CA GLU A 142 -10.03 -7.94 -1.53
C GLU A 142 -9.53 -6.61 -0.92
N GLY A 143 -9.00 -5.72 -1.72
CA GLY A 143 -8.47 -4.41 -1.35
C GLY A 143 -9.21 -3.23 -1.98
N HIS A 144 -10.40 -3.41 -2.57
CA HIS A 144 -11.13 -2.36 -3.26
C HIS A 144 -12.60 -2.36 -2.87
N VAL A 145 -13.09 -1.24 -2.31
CA VAL A 145 -14.46 -1.14 -1.78
C VAL A 145 -15.40 -0.55 -2.82
N ALA A 146 -16.54 -1.23 -3.04
CA ALA A 146 -17.67 -0.70 -3.78
C ALA A 146 -18.95 -0.79 -2.94
N VAL A 147 -19.85 0.19 -3.08
CA VAL A 147 -21.07 0.33 -2.28
C VAL A 147 -22.27 0.56 -3.19
N ALA A 148 -23.40 -0.04 -2.87
CA ALA A 148 -24.69 0.18 -3.54
C ALA A 148 -25.77 0.51 -2.52
N TYR A 149 -26.69 1.43 -2.86
CA TYR A 149 -27.95 1.66 -2.14
C TYR A 149 -29.12 1.33 -3.05
N THR A 150 -30.16 0.71 -2.50
CA THR A 150 -31.38 0.44 -3.23
C THR A 150 -32.62 0.42 -2.33
N GLU A 151 -33.76 0.76 -2.88
CA GLU A 151 -35.09 0.60 -2.29
C GLU A 151 -35.88 -0.55 -2.96
N ASN A 152 -35.17 -1.43 -3.65
CA ASN A 152 -35.72 -2.63 -4.30
C ASN A 152 -34.68 -3.76 -4.27
N THR A 153 -34.70 -4.67 -5.24
CA THR A 153 -33.75 -5.80 -5.32
C THR A 153 -32.68 -5.64 -6.39
N THR A 154 -32.51 -4.42 -6.96
CA THR A 154 -31.46 -4.11 -7.93
C THR A 154 -30.38 -3.27 -7.29
N LEU A 155 -29.16 -3.77 -7.28
CA LEU A 155 -27.98 -3.12 -6.72
C LEU A 155 -27.09 -2.57 -7.84
N GLU A 156 -26.82 -1.28 -7.81
CA GLU A 156 -25.89 -0.61 -8.71
C GLU A 156 -24.67 -0.12 -7.89
N PHE A 157 -23.57 -0.86 -7.98
CA PHE A 157 -22.38 -0.59 -7.18
C PHE A 157 -21.56 0.58 -7.72
N LYS A 158 -21.14 1.45 -6.81
CA LYS A 158 -20.22 2.57 -7.05
C LYS A 158 -18.92 2.32 -6.32
N ASN A 159 -17.77 2.58 -6.97
CA ASN A 159 -16.48 2.51 -6.29
C ASN A 159 -16.40 3.59 -5.20
N ALA A 160 -15.95 3.20 -4.02
CA ALA A 160 -15.68 4.12 -2.92
C ALA A 160 -14.21 4.59 -2.88
N CYS A 161 -13.32 3.96 -3.64
CA CYS A 161 -11.88 4.21 -3.62
C CYS A 161 -11.40 5.04 -4.82
N ALA A 162 -10.21 5.62 -4.69
CA ALA A 162 -9.34 6.04 -5.79
C ALA A 162 -8.31 4.94 -6.08
N LEU A 163 -7.71 4.95 -7.27
CA LEU A 163 -6.66 4.02 -7.67
C LEU A 163 -5.37 4.77 -8.02
N LEU A 164 -4.25 4.26 -7.52
CA LEU A 164 -2.92 4.65 -7.93
C LEU A 164 -2.37 3.60 -8.89
N LYS A 165 -2.08 4.01 -10.13
CA LYS A 165 -1.53 3.16 -11.20
C LYS A 165 -0.03 3.34 -11.30
N PHE A 166 0.73 2.25 -11.44
CA PHE A 166 2.17 2.30 -11.65
C PHE A 166 2.66 1.12 -12.49
N THR A 167 3.80 1.30 -13.14
CA THR A 167 4.46 0.25 -13.94
C THR A 167 5.83 -0.06 -13.34
N ILE A 168 6.11 -1.32 -13.10
CA ILE A 168 7.41 -1.76 -12.56
C ILE A 168 8.47 -1.77 -13.66
N LYS A 169 9.64 -1.20 -13.38
CA LYS A 169 10.79 -1.12 -14.30
C LYS A 169 12.10 -1.65 -13.68
N SER A 170 12.00 -2.36 -12.56
CA SER A 170 13.13 -3.07 -11.95
C SER A 170 12.72 -4.48 -11.57
N ASP A 171 13.66 -5.40 -11.62
CA ASP A 171 13.48 -6.74 -11.07
C ASP A 171 13.57 -6.72 -9.53
N ASN A 172 13.13 -7.81 -8.90
CA ASN A 172 13.27 -8.05 -7.46
C ASN A 172 12.52 -7.08 -6.53
N ILE A 173 11.57 -6.30 -7.03
CA ILE A 173 10.67 -5.51 -6.17
C ILE A 173 9.66 -6.44 -5.48
N LYS A 174 9.44 -6.23 -4.17
CA LYS A 174 8.49 -6.98 -3.34
C LYS A 174 7.43 -6.12 -2.68
N GLU A 175 7.67 -4.82 -2.54
CA GLU A 175 6.70 -3.89 -1.96
C GLU A 175 6.82 -2.52 -2.63
N VAL A 176 5.67 -1.91 -2.90
CA VAL A 176 5.52 -0.50 -3.29
C VAL A 176 4.57 0.14 -2.31
N CYS A 177 5.01 1.18 -1.62
CA CYS A 177 4.26 1.89 -0.58
C CYS A 177 4.16 3.37 -0.89
N VAL A 178 2.98 3.95 -0.66
CA VAL A 178 2.72 5.38 -0.73
C VAL A 178 2.36 5.88 0.65
N TYR A 179 3.05 6.91 1.12
CA TYR A 179 2.83 7.60 2.40
C TYR A 179 2.38 9.03 2.17
N SER A 180 1.45 9.50 3.00
CA SER A 180 1.07 10.90 3.10
C SER A 180 1.42 11.46 4.47
N THR A 181 1.77 12.74 4.56
CA THR A 181 2.12 13.38 5.85
C THR A 181 0.92 13.59 6.77
N GLY A 182 -0.29 13.77 6.23
CA GLY A 182 -1.46 14.10 7.07
C GLY A 182 -2.78 13.53 6.58
N ALA A 183 -2.83 12.98 5.36
CA ALA A 183 -4.04 12.40 4.82
C ALA A 183 -4.15 10.90 5.14
N VAL A 184 -5.36 10.45 5.40
CA VAL A 184 -5.68 9.03 5.56
C VAL A 184 -5.73 8.39 4.17
N LEU A 185 -4.97 7.31 3.95
CA LEU A 185 -4.94 6.56 2.70
C LEU A 185 -5.59 5.17 2.81
N SER A 186 -5.68 4.61 4.01
CA SER A 186 -6.30 3.31 4.27
C SER A 186 -6.86 3.21 5.69
N GLY A 187 -7.56 2.13 6.00
CA GLY A 187 -8.22 1.90 7.29
C GLY A 187 -9.71 2.21 7.25
N ASN A 188 -10.27 2.67 8.37
CA ASN A 188 -11.70 2.93 8.49
C ASN A 188 -12.13 4.24 7.80
N PHE A 189 -13.26 4.17 7.13
CA PHE A 189 -13.92 5.33 6.53
C PHE A 189 -15.43 5.13 6.45
N ASN A 190 -16.16 6.22 6.24
CA ASN A 190 -17.61 6.21 6.01
C ASN A 190 -17.91 6.66 4.58
N PHE A 191 -18.96 6.13 4.00
CA PHE A 191 -19.39 6.46 2.64
C PHE A 191 -20.88 6.81 2.62
N ASN A 192 -21.22 8.02 2.16
CA ASN A 192 -22.60 8.42 1.91
C ASN A 192 -22.99 8.08 0.46
N THR A 193 -24.06 7.30 0.32
CA THR A 193 -24.48 6.79 -1.00
C THR A 193 -25.28 7.78 -1.85
N VAL A 194 -25.65 8.94 -1.29
CA VAL A 194 -26.42 9.98 -1.99
C VAL A 194 -25.51 10.97 -2.68
N ASP A 195 -24.58 11.55 -1.94
CA ASP A 195 -23.67 12.58 -2.42
C ASP A 195 -22.26 12.04 -2.70
N ASP A 196 -22.06 10.72 -2.51
CA ASP A 196 -20.79 10.02 -2.67
C ASP A 196 -19.67 10.58 -1.77
N ASN A 197 -20.03 11.24 -0.68
CA ASN A 197 -19.08 11.83 0.26
C ASN A 197 -18.40 10.77 1.12
N ILE A 198 -17.09 10.97 1.34
CA ILE A 198 -16.25 10.09 2.17
C ILE A 198 -15.75 10.89 3.35
N THR A 199 -15.87 10.30 4.54
CA THR A 199 -15.34 10.88 5.78
C THR A 199 -14.46 9.88 6.51
N THR A 200 -13.40 10.36 7.13
CA THR A 200 -12.47 9.59 7.96
C THR A 200 -12.35 10.23 9.32
N THR A 201 -11.95 9.45 10.32
CA THR A 201 -11.77 9.95 11.70
C THR A 201 -10.38 10.53 11.96
N GLY A 202 -9.56 10.69 10.93
CA GLY A 202 -8.15 11.03 11.06
C GLY A 202 -7.26 9.79 11.27
N VAL A 203 -5.95 9.98 11.35
CA VAL A 203 -5.01 8.88 11.61
C VAL A 203 -5.10 8.46 13.07
N ASP A 204 -5.47 7.20 13.33
CA ASP A 204 -5.57 6.62 14.66
C ASP A 204 -4.68 5.37 14.75
N GLU A 205 -3.61 5.47 15.52
CA GLU A 205 -2.64 4.38 15.70
C GLU A 205 -3.02 3.39 16.84
N THR A 206 -4.10 3.65 17.56
CA THR A 206 -4.48 2.87 18.75
C THR A 206 -5.50 1.79 18.48
N ASP A 207 -6.29 1.90 17.40
CA ASP A 207 -7.30 0.91 16.99
C ASP A 207 -6.67 -0.15 16.09
N ILE A 208 -7.09 -1.42 16.23
CA ILE A 208 -6.70 -2.52 15.32
C ILE A 208 -7.21 -2.32 13.89
N TYR A 209 -8.30 -1.55 13.73
CA TYR A 209 -8.85 -1.10 12.43
C TYR A 209 -8.45 0.35 12.13
N LYS A 210 -7.27 0.74 12.59
CA LYS A 210 -6.78 2.11 12.51
C LYS A 210 -6.77 2.68 11.10
N THR A 211 -7.01 3.98 11.05
CA THR A 211 -6.76 4.77 9.84
C THR A 211 -5.24 4.99 9.70
N ASN A 212 -4.74 4.77 8.50
CA ASN A 212 -3.32 4.90 8.22
C ASN A 212 -3.07 5.96 7.15
N ASN A 213 -1.96 6.66 7.30
CA ASN A 213 -1.46 7.60 6.30
C ASN A 213 -0.68 6.93 5.17
N TYR A 214 -0.75 5.61 5.06
CA TYR A 214 -0.09 4.85 4.00
C TYR A 214 -1.02 3.79 3.40
N VAL A 215 -0.65 3.37 2.22
CA VAL A 215 -1.16 2.17 1.55
C VAL A 215 -0.04 1.53 0.76
N LYS A 216 0.00 0.20 0.68
CA LYS A 216 1.05 -0.54 -0.01
C LYS A 216 0.53 -1.78 -0.72
N VAL A 217 1.24 -2.15 -1.76
CA VAL A 217 1.04 -3.40 -2.49
C VAL A 217 2.27 -4.27 -2.31
N LYS A 218 2.05 -5.54 -1.95
CA LYS A 218 3.09 -6.55 -1.75
C LYS A 218 2.89 -7.74 -2.70
N GLY A 219 3.97 -8.34 -3.12
CA GLY A 219 3.96 -9.58 -3.89
C GLY A 219 5.12 -9.70 -4.87
N ASP A 220 4.94 -10.61 -5.82
CA ASP A 220 5.92 -10.85 -6.88
C ASP A 220 5.61 -9.93 -8.07
N PHE A 221 6.30 -8.81 -8.09
CA PHE A 221 6.18 -7.88 -9.21
C PHE A 221 6.99 -8.35 -10.42
N VAL A 222 6.40 -8.18 -11.61
CA VAL A 222 7.04 -8.52 -12.88
C VAL A 222 7.45 -7.24 -13.60
N ASN A 223 8.71 -7.15 -13.99
CA ASN A 223 9.24 -6.02 -14.76
C ASN A 223 8.44 -5.82 -16.05
N GLY A 224 8.08 -4.58 -16.35
CA GLY A 224 7.24 -4.20 -17.49
C GLY A 224 5.73 -4.29 -17.25
N GLN A 225 5.27 -4.89 -16.15
CA GLN A 225 3.84 -5.01 -15.83
C GLN A 225 3.33 -3.81 -15.05
N THR A 226 2.04 -3.50 -15.26
CA THR A 226 1.31 -2.45 -14.56
C THR A 226 0.53 -3.03 -13.39
N TYR A 227 0.48 -2.27 -12.28
CA TYR A 227 -0.22 -2.61 -11.05
C TYR A 227 -1.06 -1.44 -10.56
N TYR A 228 -2.02 -1.74 -9.68
CA TYR A 228 -2.90 -0.74 -9.11
C TYR A 228 -3.00 -0.92 -7.59
N MET A 229 -3.13 0.19 -6.90
CA MET A 229 -3.25 0.29 -5.46
C MET A 229 -4.50 1.09 -5.14
N SER A 230 -5.43 0.54 -4.36
CA SER A 230 -6.61 1.27 -3.92
C SER A 230 -6.27 2.15 -2.73
N CYS A 231 -6.80 3.36 -2.68
CA CYS A 231 -6.65 4.26 -1.56
C CYS A 231 -7.95 5.01 -1.23
N ILE A 232 -8.09 5.47 0.01
CA ILE A 232 -9.21 6.34 0.41
C ILE A 232 -9.04 7.68 -0.31
N PRO A 233 -10.09 8.18 -0.98
CA PRO A 233 -10.09 9.51 -1.59
C PRO A 233 -9.87 10.63 -0.57
N GLY A 234 -9.18 11.68 -0.98
CA GLY A 234 -8.88 12.83 -0.13
C GLY A 234 -7.81 13.73 -0.72
N THR A 235 -7.48 14.80 -0.02
CA THR A 235 -6.44 15.74 -0.46
C THR A 235 -5.13 15.45 0.24
N LEU A 236 -4.09 15.18 -0.53
CA LEU A 236 -2.71 15.08 -0.09
C LEU A 236 -2.09 16.48 -0.19
N ALA A 237 -2.30 17.32 0.81
CA ALA A 237 -1.89 18.73 0.77
C ALA A 237 -0.37 18.92 0.60
N ASP A 238 0.40 18.07 1.26
CA ASP A 238 1.87 18.09 1.22
C ASP A 238 2.46 17.07 0.21
N GLY A 239 1.58 16.53 -0.67
CA GLY A 239 1.96 15.47 -1.60
C GLY A 239 2.11 14.11 -0.91
N PHE A 240 3.04 13.28 -1.40
CA PHE A 240 3.27 11.93 -0.89
C PHE A 240 4.72 11.48 -1.08
N THR A 241 5.11 10.46 -0.34
CA THR A 241 6.37 9.75 -0.52
C THR A 241 6.10 8.33 -1.04
N LEU A 242 6.83 7.92 -2.07
CA LEU A 242 6.80 6.58 -2.60
C LEU A 242 8.07 5.85 -2.18
N GLU A 243 7.89 4.73 -1.48
CA GLU A 243 8.94 3.82 -1.05
C GLU A 243 8.84 2.49 -1.81
N VAL A 244 9.98 1.93 -2.16
CA VAL A 244 10.09 0.64 -2.87
C VAL A 244 10.99 -0.28 -2.06
N VAL A 245 10.57 -1.54 -1.85
CA VAL A 245 11.34 -2.55 -1.10
C VAL A 245 11.65 -3.72 -2.03
N ASN A 246 12.90 -4.19 -1.99
CA ASN A 246 13.36 -5.31 -2.80
C ASN A 246 13.21 -6.67 -2.09
N ASP A 247 13.62 -7.74 -2.76
CA ASP A 247 13.59 -9.13 -2.28
C ASP A 247 14.49 -9.41 -1.05
N LYS A 248 15.44 -8.51 -0.75
CA LYS A 248 16.28 -8.56 0.45
C LYS A 248 15.72 -7.73 1.60
N ALA A 249 14.46 -7.30 1.50
CA ALA A 249 13.80 -6.37 2.41
C ALA A 249 14.53 -5.01 2.56
N ALA A 250 15.38 -4.66 1.60
CA ALA A 250 16.06 -3.37 1.59
C ALA A 250 15.16 -2.30 0.98
N LYS A 251 15.02 -1.18 1.71
CA LYS A 251 14.29 0.00 1.25
C LYS A 251 15.15 0.76 0.23
N GLY A 252 14.56 1.07 -0.90
CA GLY A 252 15.15 1.95 -1.90
C GLY A 252 15.17 3.41 -1.46
N LYS A 253 15.74 4.25 -2.30
CA LYS A 253 15.68 5.72 -2.14
C LYS A 253 14.22 6.18 -2.25
N ASP A 254 13.79 7.02 -1.31
CA ASP A 254 12.45 7.61 -1.33
C ASP A 254 12.29 8.56 -2.52
N ASN A 255 11.15 8.45 -3.18
CA ASN A 255 10.73 9.42 -4.19
C ASN A 255 9.68 10.34 -3.54
N VAL A 256 10.05 11.60 -3.31
CA VAL A 256 9.19 12.58 -2.63
C VAL A 256 8.51 13.48 -3.66
N TYR A 257 7.19 13.51 -3.60
CA TYR A 257 6.33 14.36 -4.43
C TYR A 257 5.70 15.42 -3.53
N THR A 258 6.08 16.68 -3.70
CA THR A 258 5.70 17.79 -2.81
C THR A 258 4.49 18.60 -3.31
N LYS A 259 3.96 18.28 -4.48
CA LYS A 259 2.79 18.99 -5.02
C LYS A 259 1.51 18.43 -4.44
N PRO A 260 0.56 19.29 -4.03
CA PRO A 260 -0.75 18.85 -3.62
C PRO A 260 -1.45 18.01 -4.69
N ILE A 261 -2.11 16.93 -4.27
CA ILE A 261 -2.91 16.06 -5.13
C ILE A 261 -4.25 15.83 -4.46
N GLU A 262 -5.33 16.00 -5.23
CA GLU A 262 -6.67 15.61 -4.82
C GLU A 262 -6.99 14.23 -5.42
N LEU A 263 -7.07 13.20 -4.58
CA LEU A 263 -7.48 11.86 -4.97
C LEU A 263 -9.00 11.78 -4.95
N LYS A 264 -9.61 11.74 -6.14
CA LYS A 264 -11.08 11.66 -6.27
C LYS A 264 -11.53 10.21 -6.34
N ARG A 265 -12.69 9.94 -5.75
CA ARG A 265 -13.40 8.67 -5.91
C ARG A 265 -13.48 8.28 -7.39
N ASN A 266 -13.35 6.99 -7.67
CA ASN A 266 -13.49 6.42 -9.02
C ASN A 266 -12.52 7.01 -10.06
N SER A 267 -11.38 7.55 -9.62
CA SER A 267 -10.34 8.11 -10.50
C SER A 267 -9.05 7.29 -10.40
N ILE A 268 -8.30 7.26 -11.49
CA ILE A 268 -7.00 6.60 -11.58
C ILE A 268 -5.92 7.66 -11.71
N TYR A 269 -4.96 7.63 -10.79
CA TYR A 269 -3.79 8.51 -10.79
C TYR A 269 -2.56 7.72 -11.19
N ASN A 270 -1.90 8.15 -12.25
CA ASN A 270 -0.71 7.48 -12.78
C ASN A 270 0.53 7.99 -12.05
N LEU A 271 1.18 7.13 -11.28
CA LEU A 271 2.46 7.38 -10.63
C LEU A 271 3.65 7.20 -11.58
N GLY A 272 3.41 6.65 -12.79
CA GLY A 272 4.44 6.42 -13.80
C GLY A 272 5.24 5.12 -13.59
N ASP A 273 6.46 5.15 -14.08
CA ASP A 273 7.39 4.03 -13.99
C ASP A 273 8.08 4.00 -12.63
N ILE A 274 8.06 2.85 -11.97
CA ILE A 274 8.71 2.62 -10.67
C ILE A 274 9.96 1.76 -10.86
N THR A 275 11.09 2.31 -10.40
CA THR A 275 12.38 1.62 -10.35
C THR A 275 12.86 1.52 -8.91
N TYR A 276 13.51 0.41 -8.58
CA TYR A 276 14.27 0.32 -7.34
C TYR A 276 15.60 1.03 -7.54
N THR A 277 15.86 2.02 -6.71
CA THR A 277 17.17 2.67 -6.61
C THR A 277 17.68 2.43 -5.20
N GLU A 278 18.86 1.85 -5.08
CA GLU A 278 19.44 1.57 -3.77
C GLU A 278 19.56 2.88 -2.97
N ARG A 279 19.12 2.85 -1.72
CA ARG A 279 19.32 3.96 -0.80
C ARG A 279 20.79 3.96 -0.42
N PRO A 280 21.54 5.06 -0.64
CA PRO A 280 22.88 5.16 -0.12
C PRO A 280 22.84 4.90 1.40
N ALA A 281 23.73 4.06 1.87
CA ALA A 281 23.85 3.83 3.30
C ALA A 281 24.07 5.18 4.00
N GLU A 282 23.26 5.47 5.00
CA GLU A 282 23.53 6.63 5.84
C GLU A 282 24.89 6.41 6.52
N THR A 283 25.82 7.34 6.31
CA THR A 283 27.14 7.27 6.89
C THR A 283 27.30 8.31 7.99
N ARG A 284 28.30 8.08 8.82
CA ARG A 284 28.83 9.06 9.77
C ARG A 284 30.34 9.12 9.67
N THR A 285 30.91 10.29 9.83
CA THR A 285 32.36 10.43 9.92
C THR A 285 32.85 9.82 11.23
N PHE A 286 33.81 8.94 11.13
CA PHE A 286 34.43 8.28 12.27
C PHE A 286 35.92 8.58 12.30
N TYR A 287 36.44 8.93 13.46
CA TYR A 287 37.79 9.37 13.63
C TYR A 287 38.67 8.35 14.32
N LEU A 288 39.96 8.41 14.05
CA LEU A 288 40.98 7.57 14.68
C LEU A 288 42.15 8.43 15.11
N LYS A 289 42.38 8.52 16.42
CA LYS A 289 43.61 9.11 16.99
C LYS A 289 44.62 7.98 17.17
N ALA A 290 45.43 7.76 16.13
CA ALA A 290 46.24 6.56 15.99
C ALA A 290 47.56 6.60 16.78
N GLY A 291 48.01 7.79 17.20
CA GLY A 291 49.27 7.93 17.94
C GLY A 291 50.43 7.23 17.23
N ASP A 292 51.16 6.38 17.95
CA ASP A 292 52.33 5.66 17.39
C ASP A 292 51.97 4.68 16.28
N TRP A 293 50.68 4.29 16.14
CA TRP A 293 50.25 3.48 15.01
C TRP A 293 50.33 4.18 13.65
N ALA A 294 50.40 5.51 13.66
CA ALA A 294 50.56 6.32 12.46
C ALA A 294 52.02 6.42 11.98
N ASN A 295 52.96 5.90 12.77
CA ASN A 295 54.41 5.99 12.44
C ASN A 295 54.77 5.01 11.31
N ASP A 296 55.98 5.14 10.78
CA ASP A 296 56.59 4.27 9.74
C ASP A 296 55.86 4.30 8.40
N GLY A 297 55.12 5.38 8.11
CA GLY A 297 54.30 5.50 6.89
C GLY A 297 53.12 4.51 6.84
N ALA A 298 52.61 4.11 8.02
CA ALA A 298 51.54 3.15 8.12
C ALA A 298 50.24 3.59 7.42
N ILE A 299 49.60 2.67 6.77
CA ILE A 299 48.22 2.74 6.30
C ILE A 299 47.35 1.99 7.30
N ILE A 300 46.15 2.52 7.57
CA ILE A 300 45.19 1.90 8.46
C ILE A 300 43.91 1.59 7.68
N ASP A 301 43.53 0.32 7.62
CA ASP A 301 42.26 -0.14 7.13
C ASP A 301 41.44 -0.70 8.28
N ALA A 302 40.16 -0.85 8.11
CA ALA A 302 39.30 -1.51 9.07
C ALA A 302 38.35 -2.52 8.43
N TRP A 303 38.08 -3.61 9.12
CA TRP A 303 36.93 -4.45 8.89
C TRP A 303 35.84 -4.04 9.87
N ILE A 304 34.67 -3.75 9.33
CA ILE A 304 33.51 -3.33 10.12
C ILE A 304 32.35 -4.31 9.94
N TRP A 305 31.49 -4.41 10.96
CA TRP A 305 30.25 -5.20 10.93
C TRP A 305 29.17 -4.59 11.80
N GLY A 306 27.92 -5.05 11.62
CA GLY A 306 26.77 -4.59 12.39
C GLY A 306 25.54 -5.45 12.12
N GLU A 307 24.44 -5.15 12.77
CA GLU A 307 23.22 -5.95 12.65
C GLU A 307 22.72 -6.07 11.19
N SER A 308 22.82 -4.96 10.42
CA SER A 308 22.46 -4.91 9.00
C SER A 308 23.68 -4.78 8.06
N ILE A 309 24.90 -4.99 8.59
CA ILE A 309 26.15 -4.84 7.84
C ILE A 309 26.87 -6.19 7.83
N THR A 310 26.87 -6.85 6.68
CA THR A 310 27.43 -8.20 6.50
C THR A 310 28.96 -8.29 6.61
N GLY A 311 29.60 -7.22 7.06
CA GLY A 311 31.04 -7.09 7.10
C GLY A 311 31.62 -6.47 5.82
N MET A 312 32.41 -5.44 5.95
CA MET A 312 33.07 -4.78 4.82
C MET A 312 34.36 -4.08 5.24
N TRP A 313 35.26 -3.90 4.26
CA TRP A 313 36.46 -3.13 4.45
C TRP A 313 36.21 -1.64 4.29
N ILE A 314 36.86 -0.85 5.16
CA ILE A 314 36.87 0.62 5.12
C ILE A 314 38.31 1.08 5.18
N ASP A 315 38.67 2.04 4.33
CA ASP A 315 39.96 2.72 4.34
C ASP A 315 39.87 3.98 5.23
N PHE A 316 40.86 4.17 6.07
CA PHE A 316 41.02 5.39 6.83
C PHE A 316 41.94 6.36 6.11
N GLU A 317 41.45 7.59 5.87
CA GLU A 317 42.17 8.68 5.27
C GLU A 317 42.92 9.48 6.35
N LYS A 318 44.23 9.71 6.19
CA LYS A 318 45.02 10.51 7.11
C LYS A 318 44.60 11.98 7.05
N ILE A 319 44.50 12.64 8.19
CA ILE A 319 44.14 14.05 8.30
C ILE A 319 45.41 14.90 8.30
N GLY A 320 45.79 15.39 7.13
CA GLY A 320 47.00 16.21 6.96
C GLY A 320 48.28 15.52 7.45
N GLU A 321 49.15 16.23 8.12
CA GLU A 321 50.42 15.74 8.68
C GLU A 321 50.28 15.23 10.14
N THR A 322 49.05 14.97 10.59
CA THR A 322 48.78 14.54 11.96
C THR A 322 48.91 13.01 12.11
N THR A 323 48.72 12.49 13.32
CA THR A 323 48.55 11.07 13.61
C THR A 323 47.08 10.66 13.65
N GLU A 324 46.19 11.47 13.09
CA GLU A 324 44.77 11.29 13.07
C GLU A 324 44.29 10.87 11.67
N PHE A 325 43.23 10.08 11.67
CA PHE A 325 42.59 9.56 10.46
C PHE A 325 41.08 9.73 10.58
N LYS A 326 40.38 9.68 9.45
CA LYS A 326 38.92 9.65 9.36
C LYS A 326 38.45 8.65 8.33
N ALA A 327 37.25 8.17 8.49
CA ALA A 327 36.56 7.34 7.51
C ALA A 327 35.06 7.58 7.60
N GLU A 328 34.33 7.25 6.53
CA GLU A 328 32.87 7.24 6.54
C GLU A 328 32.38 5.83 6.87
N LEU A 329 31.77 5.64 8.03
CA LEU A 329 31.18 4.38 8.48
C LEU A 329 29.68 4.39 8.26
N PRO A 330 29.09 3.32 7.73
CA PRO A 330 27.64 3.15 7.71
C PRO A 330 27.07 3.23 9.13
N LYS A 331 25.93 3.93 9.30
CA LYS A 331 25.17 3.88 10.56
C LYS A 331 24.74 2.44 10.87
N GLY A 332 24.66 2.11 12.15
CA GLY A 332 24.43 0.73 12.61
C GLY A 332 25.69 -0.14 12.62
N THR A 333 26.88 0.43 12.39
CA THR A 333 28.14 -0.28 12.65
C THR A 333 28.32 -0.49 14.14
N THR A 334 28.38 -1.75 14.57
CA THR A 334 28.52 -2.14 15.99
C THR A 334 29.86 -2.75 16.32
N GLY A 335 30.64 -3.12 15.29
CA GLY A 335 31.96 -3.68 15.46
C GLY A 335 32.96 -3.16 14.45
N ILE A 336 34.22 -3.03 14.89
CA ILE A 336 35.34 -2.61 14.06
C ILE A 336 36.62 -3.29 14.48
N LYS A 337 37.43 -3.69 13.49
CA LYS A 337 38.78 -4.19 13.70
C LYS A 337 39.74 -3.45 12.78
N LEU A 338 40.75 -2.81 13.36
CA LEU A 338 41.74 -2.04 12.63
C LEU A 338 42.92 -2.94 12.22
N PHE A 339 43.48 -2.65 11.06
CA PHE A 339 44.68 -3.29 10.50
C PHE A 339 45.71 -2.22 10.14
N ARG A 340 46.93 -2.35 10.69
CA ARG A 340 48.07 -1.46 10.41
C ARG A 340 48.97 -2.19 9.42
N ARG A 341 49.24 -1.57 8.28
CA ARG A 341 50.09 -2.15 7.23
C ARG A 341 51.02 -1.15 6.56
N SER A 342 51.98 -1.65 5.79
CA SER A 342 52.78 -0.82 4.87
C SER A 342 52.05 -0.61 3.55
N THR A 343 52.55 0.35 2.75
CA THR A 343 52.08 0.59 1.38
C THR A 343 52.33 -0.58 0.41
N THR A 344 53.24 -1.51 0.76
CA THR A 344 53.60 -2.65 -0.05
C THR A 344 52.80 -3.90 0.27
N HIS A 345 52.05 -3.92 1.35
CA HIS A 345 51.21 -5.07 1.74
C HIS A 345 49.88 -5.01 0.99
N THR A 346 49.27 -6.18 0.78
CA THR A 346 47.93 -6.29 0.17
C THR A 346 46.90 -5.57 1.02
N LYS A 347 46.11 -4.76 0.35
CA LYS A 347 45.04 -3.98 0.95
C LYS A 347 43.82 -4.87 1.23
N ASN A 348 43.13 -4.59 2.33
CA ASN A 348 41.85 -5.22 2.65
C ASN A 348 41.95 -6.76 2.71
N ASP A 349 42.89 -7.27 3.48
CA ASP A 349 43.21 -8.69 3.57
C ASP A 349 43.38 -9.12 5.04
N PHE A 350 42.87 -10.30 5.36
CA PHE A 350 43.01 -10.93 6.67
C PHE A 350 44.29 -11.77 6.82
N ASP A 351 45.06 -11.98 5.75
CA ASP A 351 46.30 -12.70 5.86
C ASP A 351 47.30 -11.92 6.76
N LYS A 352 47.72 -12.56 7.84
CA LYS A 352 48.65 -11.98 8.82
C LYS A 352 49.99 -11.50 8.21
N ASN A 353 50.32 -11.94 7.03
CA ASN A 353 51.51 -11.49 6.32
C ASN A 353 51.31 -10.13 5.65
N ASN A 354 50.06 -9.64 5.53
CA ASN A 354 49.69 -8.42 4.89
C ASN A 354 49.45 -7.25 5.86
N PHE A 355 49.65 -7.43 7.16
CA PHE A 355 49.59 -6.34 8.14
C PHE A 355 50.63 -6.53 9.25
N TRP A 356 51.03 -5.44 9.85
CA TRP A 356 51.97 -5.45 10.99
C TRP A 356 51.29 -5.73 12.31
N ASN A 357 50.10 -5.12 12.52
CA ASN A 357 49.32 -5.23 13.75
C ASN A 357 47.82 -5.16 13.48
N THR A 358 47.02 -5.68 14.44
CA THR A 358 45.57 -5.45 14.50
C THR A 358 45.14 -4.93 15.86
N SER A 359 43.99 -4.22 15.90
CA SER A 359 43.42 -3.74 17.16
C SER A 359 42.79 -4.86 18.01
N GLY A 360 42.54 -6.05 17.45
CA GLY A 360 41.49 -6.93 17.97
C GLY A 360 40.09 -6.39 17.58
N ASP A 361 39.07 -7.12 18.00
CA ASP A 361 37.68 -6.74 17.74
C ASP A 361 37.24 -5.68 18.77
N LEU A 362 36.74 -4.56 18.29
CA LEU A 362 36.27 -3.44 19.14
C LEU A 362 34.76 -3.27 18.93
N THR A 363 34.04 -3.04 20.03
CA THR A 363 32.62 -2.69 19.98
C THR A 363 32.44 -1.17 19.94
N ILE A 364 31.69 -0.67 18.98
CA ILE A 364 31.33 0.74 18.82
C ILE A 364 29.82 0.88 18.69
N SER A 365 29.31 2.09 18.70
CA SER A 365 27.89 2.40 18.44
C SER A 365 27.79 3.72 17.67
N ASP A 366 26.59 4.05 17.20
CA ASP A 366 26.36 5.35 16.53
C ASP A 366 26.56 6.56 17.46
N ALA A 367 26.61 6.34 18.77
CA ALA A 367 26.94 7.39 19.75
C ALA A 367 28.45 7.67 19.87
N ASN A 368 29.30 6.82 19.29
CA ASN A 368 30.75 6.96 19.34
C ASN A 368 31.28 7.31 17.95
N ASP A 369 32.09 8.31 17.84
CA ASP A 369 32.68 8.74 16.57
C ASP A 369 34.22 8.73 16.56
N CYS A 370 34.86 8.17 17.59
CA CYS A 370 36.31 8.14 17.69
C CYS A 370 36.86 6.91 18.39
N LEU A 371 37.97 6.40 17.88
CA LEU A 371 38.88 5.49 18.58
C LEU A 371 40.20 6.22 18.89
N THR A 372 40.64 6.09 20.16
CA THR A 372 41.91 6.67 20.58
C THR A 372 42.89 5.57 20.99
N PHE A 373 44.07 5.55 20.40
CA PHE A 373 45.12 4.61 20.78
C PHE A 373 45.74 5.03 22.12
N LYS A 374 45.65 4.09 23.06
CA LYS A 374 46.33 4.25 24.36
C LYS A 374 47.73 3.70 24.20
N ASN A 375 48.73 4.55 24.29
CA ASN A 375 50.13 4.14 24.20
C ASN A 375 50.52 3.34 25.43
N ASN A 376 50.05 2.08 25.52
CA ASN A 376 50.35 1.14 26.61
C ASN A 376 50.85 -0.19 26.03
N TRP A 377 51.55 -0.99 26.82
CA TRP A 377 52.13 -2.27 26.41
C TRP A 377 51.12 -3.43 26.33
N LYS A 378 49.81 -3.15 26.41
CA LYS A 378 48.76 -4.14 26.27
C LYS A 378 48.55 -4.48 24.78
N GLU A 379 47.95 -5.64 24.50
CA GLU A 379 47.65 -6.09 23.15
C GLU A 379 46.15 -6.06 22.85
N GLY A 380 45.81 -6.10 21.54
CA GLY A 380 44.45 -6.20 21.08
C GLY A 380 43.57 -5.00 21.43
N ALA A 381 42.32 -5.26 21.77
CA ALA A 381 41.30 -4.26 22.03
C ALA A 381 41.63 -3.35 23.25
N GLU A 382 42.36 -3.84 24.27
CA GLU A 382 42.71 -3.03 25.43
C GLU A 382 43.58 -1.82 25.16
N ARG A 383 44.19 -1.74 23.97
CA ARG A 383 44.97 -0.59 23.50
C ARG A 383 44.15 0.55 23.00
N TRP A 384 42.87 0.40 22.87
CA TRP A 384 41.97 1.37 22.26
C TRP A 384 40.93 1.86 23.26
N GLU A 385 40.59 3.12 23.14
CA GLU A 385 39.49 3.75 23.85
C GLU A 385 38.43 4.16 22.82
N VAL A 386 37.21 3.74 23.07
CA VAL A 386 36.01 4.11 22.30
C VAL A 386 35.41 5.37 22.91
N GLY A 387 35.22 6.40 22.14
CA GLY A 387 34.69 7.68 22.62
C GLY A 387 34.25 8.60 21.51
N ASN A 388 34.29 9.89 21.80
CA ASN A 388 33.90 10.94 20.83
C ASN A 388 35.09 11.80 20.48
N TYR A 389 35.08 12.23 19.22
CA TYR A 389 36.16 13.10 18.69
C TYR A 389 36.06 14.51 19.26
N SER A 390 37.13 14.95 19.87
CA SER A 390 37.31 16.33 20.26
C SER A 390 38.56 16.87 19.56
N LYS A 391 38.43 17.95 18.82
CA LYS A 391 39.55 18.67 18.20
C LYS A 391 40.47 19.26 19.25
#